data_ee672cfb68497231ced0e04dfdcb249b
#
_entry.id   ee672cfb68497231ced0e04dfdcb249b
#
_cell.length_a   1.000
_cell.length_b   1.000
_cell.length_c   1.000
_cell.angle_alpha   90.00
_cell.angle_beta   90.00
_cell.angle_gamma   90.00
#
_symmetry.space_group_name_H-M   'P 1'
#
loop_
_entity.id
_entity.type
_entity.pdbx_description
1 polymer ?
#
loop_
_entity_poly.entity_id
_entity_poly.type
_entity_poly.pdbx_seq_one_letter_code
_entity_poly.pdbx_strand_id
1 'polypeptide(L)'
;FNNKLKNDTCVGVRPVRTVNGFSAKTTGFYNTEYLSPYKINLVPEKVQGLAITNYYNSLKEVTFGFTQPEYHDGYVYELYTYKNKKVSSGNITSTSYNLLKNIKNQFYKLRVRAYVTIDNKNYYGAWSDYTVFALQPKVGLKKSGKKLKITWKKVSGAKNYTVYMSTSKTGGYKKLTTTKKRAYTAKKFKKKKLNKKKTYYVYVVANRKEGKKTYKSKAVNCYYLY
;
A
#
# COMPACT_ATOMS: atom_id res chain seq x y z
N PHE A 1 -32.75 -7.56 -5.76
CA PHE A 1 -32.96 -8.37 -6.97
C PHE A 1 -32.29 -9.72 -6.75
N ASN A 2 -33.11 -10.77 -6.67
CA ASN A 2 -32.62 -12.14 -6.43
C ASN A 2 -31.91 -12.61 -7.69
N ASN A 3 -30.75 -13.24 -7.57
CA ASN A 3 -29.96 -13.84 -8.67
C ASN A 3 -30.65 -14.96 -9.46
N LYS A 4 -31.98 -15.06 -9.43
CA LYS A 4 -32.80 -15.99 -10.14
C LYS A 4 -33.79 -15.28 -11.06
N LEU A 5 -33.27 -14.42 -11.95
CA LEU A 5 -34.02 -14.07 -13.12
C LEU A 5 -34.04 -15.31 -14.01
N LYS A 6 -35.22 -15.95 -14.20
CA LYS A 6 -35.41 -16.98 -15.17
C LYS A 6 -35.10 -16.43 -16.55
N ASN A 7 -34.70 -17.29 -17.50
CA ASN A 7 -34.27 -16.90 -18.83
C ASN A 7 -35.28 -16.07 -19.65
N ASP A 8 -36.51 -15.93 -19.17
CA ASP A 8 -37.60 -15.20 -19.84
C ASP A 8 -38.06 -13.94 -19.14
N THR A 9 -37.20 -13.37 -18.26
CA THR A 9 -37.52 -12.13 -17.54
C THR A 9 -37.16 -10.93 -18.37
N CYS A 10 -38.13 -10.18 -18.88
CA CYS A 10 -37.94 -8.89 -19.52
C CYS A 10 -37.71 -7.80 -18.45
N VAL A 11 -36.63 -7.08 -18.53
CA VAL A 11 -36.36 -5.88 -17.70
C VAL A 11 -36.64 -4.64 -18.53
N GLY A 12 -37.71 -3.92 -18.20
CA GLY A 12 -38.00 -2.62 -18.80
C GLY A 12 -37.29 -1.50 -18.04
N VAL A 13 -36.48 -0.71 -18.72
CA VAL A 13 -35.85 0.49 -18.16
C VAL A 13 -36.60 1.72 -18.65
N ARG A 14 -37.14 2.54 -17.74
CA ARG A 14 -37.68 3.84 -18.04
C ARG A 14 -36.71 4.93 -17.63
N PRO A 15 -36.21 5.75 -18.52
CA PRO A 15 -35.47 6.93 -18.13
C PRO A 15 -36.42 7.92 -17.42
N VAL A 16 -36.01 8.41 -16.27
CA VAL A 16 -36.70 9.44 -15.50
C VAL A 16 -35.81 10.66 -15.47
N ARG A 17 -36.30 11.79 -15.96
CA ARG A 17 -35.62 13.08 -15.82
C ARG A 17 -36.32 13.91 -14.74
N THR A 18 -35.59 14.27 -13.70
CA THR A 18 -36.07 15.16 -12.65
C THR A 18 -35.45 16.55 -12.84
N VAL A 19 -36.28 17.58 -12.96
CA VAL A 19 -35.87 18.98 -13.04
C VAL A 19 -36.70 19.77 -12.03
N ASN A 20 -36.05 20.48 -11.13
CA ASN A 20 -36.70 21.29 -10.09
C ASN A 20 -37.82 20.58 -9.30
N GLY A 21 -37.58 19.32 -8.92
CA GLY A 21 -38.54 18.51 -8.15
C GLY A 21 -39.66 17.87 -8.98
N PHE A 22 -39.76 18.16 -10.27
CA PHE A 22 -40.73 17.52 -11.17
C PHE A 22 -40.06 16.37 -11.93
N SER A 23 -40.66 15.20 -11.86
CA SER A 23 -40.19 14.00 -12.56
C SER A 23 -41.09 13.70 -13.76
N ALA A 24 -40.52 13.69 -14.97
CA ALA A 24 -41.19 13.26 -16.19
C ALA A 24 -40.73 11.81 -16.51
N LYS A 25 -41.68 10.91 -16.71
CA LYS A 25 -41.44 9.54 -17.19
C LYS A 25 -41.81 9.46 -18.66
N THR A 26 -41.01 8.79 -19.47
CA THR A 26 -41.40 8.49 -20.85
C THR A 26 -42.58 7.51 -20.86
N THR A 27 -43.55 7.73 -21.69
CA THR A 27 -44.75 6.89 -21.81
C THR A 27 -44.56 5.66 -22.70
N GLY A 28 -43.45 5.56 -23.41
CA GLY A 28 -43.13 4.41 -24.29
C GLY A 28 -42.21 3.36 -23.65
N PHE A 29 -42.55 2.11 -23.86
CA PHE A 29 -41.57 1.03 -23.70
C PHE A 29 -40.77 0.98 -25.00
N TYR A 30 -39.45 1.13 -24.93
CA TYR A 30 -38.62 0.82 -26.08
C TYR A 30 -38.63 -0.69 -26.29
N ASN A 31 -38.81 -1.13 -27.54
CA ASN A 31 -38.86 -2.54 -27.91
C ASN A 31 -37.53 -3.22 -27.51
N THR A 32 -37.62 -4.23 -26.67
CA THR A 32 -36.48 -4.86 -26.02
C THR A 32 -35.79 -5.93 -26.89
N GLU A 33 -36.16 -6.07 -28.17
CA GLU A 33 -35.63 -7.08 -29.09
C GLU A 33 -34.12 -7.04 -29.30
N TYR A 34 -33.45 -5.93 -28.88
CA TYR A 34 -32.01 -5.74 -29.00
C TYR A 34 -31.23 -5.65 -27.66
N LEU A 35 -31.91 -5.87 -26.55
CA LEU A 35 -31.17 -5.98 -25.29
C LEU A 35 -30.62 -7.42 -25.19
N SER A 36 -29.43 -7.61 -25.73
CA SER A 36 -28.57 -8.69 -25.29
C SER A 36 -28.64 -8.76 -23.77
N PRO A 37 -28.71 -9.95 -23.15
CA PRO A 37 -28.77 -10.05 -21.69
C PRO A 37 -27.52 -9.40 -21.11
N TYR A 38 -27.59 -8.11 -20.82
CA TYR A 38 -26.56 -7.46 -20.03
C TYR A 38 -26.56 -8.14 -18.69
N LYS A 39 -25.54 -8.95 -18.42
CA LYS A 39 -25.25 -9.39 -17.07
C LYS A 39 -24.94 -8.14 -16.29
N ILE A 40 -25.94 -7.60 -15.57
CA ILE A 40 -25.71 -6.55 -14.58
C ILE A 40 -24.83 -7.19 -13.52
N ASN A 41 -23.53 -6.95 -13.60
CA ASN A 41 -22.60 -7.41 -12.60
C ASN A 41 -22.72 -6.47 -11.40
N LEU A 42 -23.58 -6.81 -10.45
CA LEU A 42 -23.80 -6.05 -9.22
C LEU A 42 -22.59 -6.11 -8.26
N VAL A 43 -21.59 -6.89 -8.59
CA VAL A 43 -20.39 -7.05 -7.76
C VAL A 43 -19.32 -6.11 -8.26
N PRO A 44 -18.77 -5.22 -7.41
CA PRO A 44 -17.71 -4.30 -7.81
C PRO A 44 -16.50 -5.02 -8.37
N GLU A 45 -15.84 -4.38 -9.32
CA GLU A 45 -14.58 -4.87 -9.84
C GLU A 45 -13.48 -4.94 -8.75
N LYS A 46 -12.48 -5.77 -9.00
CA LYS A 46 -11.31 -5.88 -8.15
C LYS A 46 -10.57 -4.55 -8.10
N VAL A 47 -10.36 -4.00 -6.91
CA VAL A 47 -9.58 -2.78 -6.69
C VAL A 47 -8.16 -2.96 -7.24
N GLN A 48 -7.73 -2.01 -8.07
CA GLN A 48 -6.41 -1.96 -8.70
C GLN A 48 -5.53 -0.85 -8.09
N GLY A 49 -4.24 -0.84 -8.38
CA GLY A 49 -3.34 0.26 -8.03
C GLY A 49 -3.10 0.47 -6.53
N LEU A 50 -3.44 -0.50 -5.66
CA LEU A 50 -3.24 -0.37 -4.23
C LEU A 50 -1.75 -0.16 -3.88
N ALA A 51 -1.43 0.98 -3.30
CA ALA A 51 -0.06 1.36 -2.94
C ALA A 51 0.00 2.15 -1.62
N ILE A 52 1.12 2.06 -0.91
CA ILE A 52 1.44 3.00 0.16
C ILE A 52 1.92 4.30 -0.48
N THR A 53 1.21 5.39 -0.22
CA THR A 53 1.48 6.70 -0.80
C THR A 53 2.52 7.48 0.00
N ASN A 54 2.42 7.48 1.34
CA ASN A 54 3.39 8.15 2.21
C ASN A 54 3.81 7.30 3.40
N TYR A 55 5.01 7.59 3.92
CA TYR A 55 5.60 6.94 5.09
C TYR A 55 6.03 7.99 6.12
N TYR A 56 5.39 8.02 7.27
CA TYR A 56 5.70 8.91 8.39
C TYR A 56 6.38 8.12 9.51
N ASN A 57 7.68 7.84 9.33
CA ASN A 57 8.44 6.94 10.22
C ASN A 57 8.47 7.40 11.69
N SER A 58 8.56 8.71 11.94
CA SER A 58 8.56 9.30 13.30
C SER A 58 7.22 9.08 13.99
N LEU A 59 6.12 9.22 13.26
CA LEU A 59 4.75 9.06 13.76
C LEU A 59 4.31 7.60 13.80
N LYS A 60 5.06 6.69 13.18
CA LYS A 60 4.66 5.28 12.99
C LYS A 60 3.36 5.15 12.20
N GLU A 61 3.25 5.92 11.13
CA GLU A 61 2.06 6.00 10.29
C GLU A 61 2.42 5.80 8.82
N VAL A 62 1.45 5.37 8.05
CA VAL A 62 1.51 5.34 6.57
C VAL A 62 0.15 5.74 6.01
N THR A 63 0.15 6.31 4.82
CA THR A 63 -1.08 6.48 4.04
C THR A 63 -1.06 5.55 2.86
N PHE A 64 -2.25 5.16 2.40
CA PHE A 64 -2.41 4.35 1.19
C PHE A 64 -3.54 4.89 0.31
N GLY A 65 -3.45 4.58 -0.96
CA GLY A 65 -4.45 4.88 -1.96
C GLY A 65 -4.53 3.77 -3.00
N PHE A 66 -5.53 3.83 -3.85
CA PHE A 66 -5.81 2.85 -4.91
C PHE A 66 -6.65 3.49 -6.02
N THR A 67 -6.77 2.79 -7.15
CA THR A 67 -7.62 3.22 -8.25
C THR A 67 -9.08 2.87 -7.93
N GLN A 68 -9.96 3.85 -8.10
CA GLN A 68 -11.41 3.70 -7.90
C GLN A 68 -11.98 2.75 -8.96
N PRO A 69 -12.71 1.68 -8.58
CA PRO A 69 -13.52 0.91 -9.51
C PRO A 69 -14.78 1.69 -9.91
N GLU A 70 -15.37 1.34 -11.03
CA GLU A 70 -16.50 2.09 -11.61
C GLU A 70 -17.75 2.08 -10.71
N TYR A 71 -18.11 0.93 -10.16
CA TYR A 71 -19.29 0.76 -9.31
C TYR A 71 -18.89 0.43 -7.88
N HIS A 72 -19.27 1.30 -6.91
CA HIS A 72 -19.00 1.08 -5.49
C HIS A 72 -19.76 2.09 -4.62
N ASP A 73 -20.13 1.69 -3.42
CA ASP A 73 -20.65 2.56 -2.36
C ASP A 73 -19.58 2.79 -1.26
N GLY A 74 -18.59 1.92 -1.21
CA GLY A 74 -17.49 2.06 -0.27
C GLY A 74 -16.48 0.93 -0.38
N TYR A 75 -15.52 0.93 0.54
CA TYR A 75 -14.43 -0.03 0.54
C TYR A 75 -14.18 -0.60 1.93
N VAL A 76 -13.61 -1.80 1.96
CA VAL A 76 -13.10 -2.43 3.18
C VAL A 76 -11.62 -2.69 3.00
N TYR A 77 -10.81 -2.29 3.98
CA TYR A 77 -9.40 -2.69 4.04
C TYR A 77 -9.18 -3.75 5.11
N GLU A 78 -8.15 -4.56 4.90
CA GLU A 78 -7.59 -5.46 5.91
C GLU A 78 -6.08 -5.35 5.95
N LEU A 79 -5.54 -5.18 7.16
CA LEU A 79 -4.12 -5.13 7.44
C LEU A 79 -3.69 -6.39 8.19
N TYR A 80 -2.66 -7.04 7.69
CA TYR A 80 -2.08 -8.25 8.27
C TYR A 80 -0.61 -8.06 8.60
N THR A 81 -0.11 -8.75 9.61
CA THR A 81 1.32 -8.95 9.81
C THR A 81 1.88 -9.82 8.69
N TYR A 82 3.22 -9.87 8.58
CA TYR A 82 3.91 -10.79 7.68
C TYR A 82 3.64 -12.29 7.97
N LYS A 83 3.12 -12.63 9.16
CA LYS A 83 2.69 -13.98 9.56
C LYS A 83 1.20 -14.23 9.32
N ASN A 84 0.54 -13.41 8.52
CA ASN A 84 -0.89 -13.48 8.20
C ASN A 84 -1.84 -13.32 9.41
N LYS A 85 -1.36 -12.76 10.54
CA LYS A 85 -2.25 -12.37 11.64
C LYS A 85 -2.91 -11.03 11.29
N LYS A 86 -4.24 -10.97 11.30
CA LYS A 86 -4.98 -9.71 11.09
C LYS A 86 -4.67 -8.73 12.23
N VAL A 87 -4.39 -7.48 11.87
CA VAL A 87 -4.05 -6.40 12.81
C VAL A 87 -5.18 -5.41 12.93
N SER A 88 -5.75 -5.03 11.79
CA SER A 88 -6.90 -4.13 11.71
C SER A 88 -7.66 -4.33 10.42
N SER A 89 -8.90 -3.89 10.41
CA SER A 89 -9.76 -3.75 9.25
C SER A 89 -10.71 -2.60 9.50
N GLY A 90 -11.30 -2.06 8.45
CA GLY A 90 -12.30 -1.00 8.57
C GLY A 90 -12.89 -0.62 7.23
N ASN A 91 -14.01 0.10 7.29
CA ASN A 91 -14.64 0.70 6.14
C ASN A 91 -13.95 2.04 5.84
N ILE A 92 -13.81 2.36 4.57
CA ILE A 92 -13.22 3.60 4.07
C ILE A 92 -14.00 4.06 2.84
N THR A 93 -14.01 5.36 2.60
CA THR A 93 -14.68 5.98 1.44
C THR A 93 -13.69 6.65 0.50
N SER A 94 -12.51 7.05 1.00
CA SER A 94 -11.50 7.71 0.18
C SER A 94 -10.66 6.69 -0.60
N THR A 95 -10.30 7.03 -1.83
CA THR A 95 -9.38 6.25 -2.68
C THR A 95 -7.95 6.79 -2.66
N SER A 96 -7.75 8.05 -2.25
CA SER A 96 -6.45 8.73 -2.33
C SER A 96 -5.72 8.85 -1.00
N TYR A 97 -6.44 8.94 0.12
CA TYR A 97 -5.85 9.18 1.43
C TYR A 97 -6.53 8.35 2.53
N ASN A 98 -5.88 7.30 2.95
CA ASN A 98 -6.33 6.44 4.06
C ASN A 98 -5.17 6.25 5.03
N LEU A 99 -5.34 6.64 6.29
CA LEU A 99 -4.28 6.66 7.29
C LEU A 99 -4.29 5.39 8.15
N LEU A 100 -3.14 4.71 8.19
CA LEU A 100 -2.86 3.62 9.13
C LEU A 100 -1.90 4.12 10.22
N LYS A 101 -2.30 4.00 11.47
CA LYS A 101 -1.53 4.42 12.66
C LYS A 101 -0.91 3.23 13.39
N ASN A 102 0.00 3.53 14.34
CA ASN A 102 0.65 2.54 15.22
C ASN A 102 1.38 1.42 14.48
N ILE A 103 1.96 1.73 13.32
CA ILE A 103 2.72 0.79 12.51
C ILE A 103 4.02 0.41 13.24
N LYS A 104 4.15 -0.85 13.60
CA LYS A 104 5.32 -1.40 14.30
C LYS A 104 6.48 -1.70 13.32
N ASN A 105 7.68 -1.95 13.85
CA ASN A 105 8.85 -2.33 13.06
C ASN A 105 8.73 -3.76 12.53
N GLN A 106 7.84 -3.99 11.57
CA GLN A 106 7.65 -5.28 10.89
C GLN A 106 7.12 -5.07 9.48
N PHE A 107 7.17 -6.12 8.67
CA PHE A 107 6.47 -6.15 7.40
C PHE A 107 4.98 -6.41 7.61
N TYR A 108 4.18 -5.73 6.79
CA TYR A 108 2.72 -5.85 6.73
C TYR A 108 2.27 -6.20 5.33
N LYS A 109 1.05 -6.74 5.25
CA LYS A 109 0.30 -6.99 4.02
C LYS A 109 -1.02 -6.24 4.13
N LEU A 110 -1.31 -5.39 3.17
CA LEU A 110 -2.55 -4.62 3.06
C LEU A 110 -3.30 -5.09 1.83
N ARG A 111 -4.63 -5.24 1.95
CA ARG A 111 -5.53 -5.46 0.82
C ARG A 111 -6.80 -4.64 0.99
N VAL A 112 -7.48 -4.36 -0.11
CA VAL A 112 -8.72 -3.57 -0.16
C VAL A 112 -9.69 -4.28 -1.09
N ARG A 113 -10.97 -4.18 -0.82
CA ARG A 113 -12.05 -4.54 -1.75
C ARG A 113 -13.14 -3.48 -1.72
N ALA A 114 -13.85 -3.30 -2.81
CA ALA A 114 -15.03 -2.47 -2.90
C ALA A 114 -16.29 -3.27 -2.51
N TYR A 115 -17.37 -2.55 -2.19
CA TYR A 115 -18.70 -3.12 -2.06
C TYR A 115 -19.75 -2.18 -2.64
N VAL A 116 -20.89 -2.74 -3.00
CA VAL A 116 -22.17 -2.05 -3.23
C VAL A 116 -23.19 -2.51 -2.21
N THR A 117 -24.10 -1.63 -1.83
CA THR A 117 -25.17 -1.90 -0.88
C THR A 117 -26.51 -1.97 -1.62
N ILE A 118 -27.20 -3.08 -1.50
CA ILE A 118 -28.54 -3.31 -2.08
C ILE A 118 -29.40 -3.85 -0.95
N ASP A 119 -30.56 -3.23 -0.75
CA ASP A 119 -31.51 -3.58 0.31
C ASP A 119 -30.83 -3.76 1.69
N ASN A 120 -29.99 -2.78 2.06
CA ASN A 120 -29.18 -2.74 3.29
C ASN A 120 -28.17 -3.91 3.44
N LYS A 121 -27.87 -4.63 2.36
CA LYS A 121 -26.89 -5.71 2.34
C LYS A 121 -25.70 -5.39 1.44
N ASN A 122 -24.49 -5.56 1.97
CA ASN A 122 -23.27 -5.32 1.21
C ASN A 122 -22.88 -6.53 0.34
N TYR A 123 -22.66 -6.28 -0.93
CA TYR A 123 -22.12 -7.23 -1.91
C TYR A 123 -20.70 -6.83 -2.25
N TYR A 124 -19.75 -7.71 -1.93
CA TYR A 124 -18.33 -7.41 -1.98
C TYR A 124 -17.68 -7.90 -3.27
N GLY A 125 -16.87 -7.05 -3.85
CA GLY A 125 -15.95 -7.43 -4.92
C GLY A 125 -14.78 -8.28 -4.43
N ALA A 126 -13.99 -8.74 -5.37
CA ALA A 126 -12.78 -9.49 -5.08
C ALA A 126 -11.75 -8.62 -4.35
N TRP A 127 -10.97 -9.23 -3.45
CA TRP A 127 -9.86 -8.54 -2.80
C TRP A 127 -8.78 -8.14 -3.81
N SER A 128 -8.19 -6.95 -3.64
CA SER A 128 -6.98 -6.55 -4.34
C SER A 128 -5.83 -7.52 -4.07
N ASP A 129 -4.79 -7.46 -4.87
CA ASP A 129 -3.51 -8.06 -4.52
C ASP A 129 -2.95 -7.40 -3.25
N TYR A 130 -2.12 -8.15 -2.51
CA TYR A 130 -1.48 -7.60 -1.32
C TYR A 130 -0.42 -6.58 -1.68
N THR A 131 -0.52 -5.40 -1.08
CA THR A 131 0.60 -4.45 -0.99
C THR A 131 1.41 -4.74 0.27
N VAL A 132 2.68 -5.11 0.07
CA VAL A 132 3.60 -5.46 1.16
C VAL A 132 4.50 -4.28 1.48
N PHE A 133 4.55 -3.86 2.74
CA PHE A 133 5.32 -2.70 3.17
C PHE A 133 5.92 -2.85 4.57
N ALA A 134 6.87 -2.01 4.90
CA ALA A 134 7.41 -1.82 6.24
C ALA A 134 7.96 -0.40 6.39
N LEU A 135 7.94 0.14 7.60
CA LEU A 135 8.67 1.36 7.92
C LEU A 135 10.18 1.13 7.80
N GLN A 136 10.91 2.19 7.53
CA GLN A 136 12.37 2.19 7.52
C GLN A 136 12.92 1.86 8.91
N PRO A 137 13.93 0.99 9.04
CA PRO A 137 14.56 0.74 10.34
C PRO A 137 15.25 2.01 10.86
N LYS A 138 15.05 2.32 12.14
CA LYS A 138 15.75 3.42 12.82
C LYS A 138 17.25 3.07 12.92
N VAL A 139 18.11 3.97 12.44
CA VAL A 139 19.56 3.78 12.37
C VAL A 139 20.25 4.57 13.49
N GLY A 140 21.22 3.96 14.14
CA GLY A 140 22.17 4.58 15.04
C GLY A 140 23.57 4.60 14.41
N LEU A 141 24.29 5.70 14.57
CA LEU A 141 25.64 5.89 14.05
C LEU A 141 26.61 6.22 15.17
N LYS A 142 27.83 5.64 15.11
CA LYS A 142 28.93 5.96 16.03
C LYS A 142 30.24 6.03 15.23
N LYS A 143 30.93 7.19 15.29
CA LYS A 143 32.29 7.32 14.75
C LYS A 143 33.32 6.73 15.73
N SER A 144 34.32 6.05 15.20
CA SER A 144 35.49 5.58 15.96
C SER A 144 36.70 5.66 15.04
N GLY A 145 37.48 6.72 15.20
CA GLY A 145 38.59 7.02 14.30
C GLY A 145 38.11 7.17 12.84
N LYS A 146 38.75 6.44 11.93
CA LYS A 146 38.39 6.37 10.51
C LYS A 146 37.34 5.29 10.20
N LYS A 147 36.50 4.89 11.19
CA LYS A 147 35.46 3.88 11.05
C LYS A 147 34.12 4.46 11.43
N LEU A 148 33.04 4.03 10.78
CA LEU A 148 31.66 4.38 11.11
C LEU A 148 30.90 3.10 11.44
N LYS A 149 30.55 2.92 12.72
CA LYS A 149 29.65 1.85 13.16
C LYS A 149 28.22 2.26 12.89
N ILE A 150 27.49 1.45 12.15
CA ILE A 150 26.12 1.62 11.75
C ILE A 150 25.32 0.49 12.40
N THR A 151 24.32 0.82 13.20
CA THR A 151 23.42 -0.14 13.85
C THR A 151 21.98 0.19 13.48
N TRP A 152 21.07 -0.77 13.60
CA TRP A 152 19.64 -0.52 13.33
C TRP A 152 18.73 -1.44 14.12
N LYS A 153 17.49 -0.97 14.34
CA LYS A 153 16.45 -1.77 14.98
C LYS A 153 15.98 -2.89 14.06
N LYS A 154 15.65 -4.05 14.66
CA LYS A 154 15.05 -5.18 13.94
C LYS A 154 13.73 -4.77 13.28
N VAL A 155 13.54 -5.19 12.02
CA VAL A 155 12.24 -5.18 11.34
C VAL A 155 11.79 -6.64 11.23
N SER A 156 10.72 -6.99 11.93
CA SER A 156 10.21 -8.37 11.93
C SER A 156 9.74 -8.76 10.53
N GLY A 157 10.07 -9.98 10.12
CA GLY A 157 9.84 -10.44 8.74
C GLY A 157 10.93 -10.06 7.74
N ALA A 158 11.92 -9.24 8.11
CA ALA A 158 13.09 -9.01 7.26
C ALA A 158 13.99 -10.23 7.21
N LYS A 159 14.43 -10.63 6.02
CA LYS A 159 15.43 -11.70 5.79
C LYS A 159 16.86 -11.17 5.91
N ASN A 160 17.08 -9.96 5.45
CA ASN A 160 18.37 -9.27 5.51
C ASN A 160 18.16 -7.75 5.39
N TYR A 161 19.27 -6.99 5.49
CA TYR A 161 19.29 -5.54 5.41
C TYR A 161 20.35 -5.10 4.41
N THR A 162 20.02 -4.08 3.63
CA THR A 162 20.99 -3.44 2.73
C THR A 162 21.33 -2.06 3.28
N VAL A 163 22.63 -1.80 3.46
CA VAL A 163 23.15 -0.53 3.96
C VAL A 163 23.63 0.30 2.78
N TYR A 164 23.22 1.56 2.77
CA TYR A 164 23.61 2.54 1.76
C TYR A 164 24.29 3.73 2.43
N MET A 165 25.25 4.32 1.75
CA MET A 165 25.98 5.51 2.23
C MET A 165 26.23 6.49 1.08
N SER A 166 26.26 7.79 1.42
CA SER A 166 26.63 8.88 0.54
C SER A 166 27.42 9.94 1.30
N THR A 167 28.07 10.85 0.58
CA THR A 167 28.61 12.12 1.09
C THR A 167 27.67 13.31 0.83
N SER A 168 26.53 13.07 0.20
CA SER A 168 25.44 14.03 -0.02
C SER A 168 24.15 13.54 0.63
N LYS A 169 23.37 14.47 1.20
CA LYS A 169 22.07 14.16 1.81
C LYS A 169 21.03 13.70 0.77
N THR A 170 21.02 14.34 -0.39
CA THR A 170 19.99 14.21 -1.41
C THR A 170 20.25 13.13 -2.45
N GLY A 171 21.48 12.62 -2.57
CA GLY A 171 21.78 11.63 -3.63
C GLY A 171 23.15 10.97 -3.51
N GLY A 172 23.55 10.29 -4.59
CA GLY A 172 24.86 9.63 -4.71
C GLY A 172 25.07 8.43 -3.79
N TYR A 173 24.01 7.84 -3.26
CA TYR A 173 24.08 6.68 -2.37
C TYR A 173 24.62 5.44 -3.09
N LYS A 174 25.60 4.82 -2.47
CA LYS A 174 26.14 3.52 -2.91
C LYS A 174 25.88 2.45 -1.86
N LYS A 175 25.54 1.27 -2.32
CA LYS A 175 25.39 0.09 -1.48
C LYS A 175 26.75 -0.26 -0.86
N LEU A 176 26.78 -0.41 0.47
CA LEU A 176 27.96 -0.88 1.20
C LEU A 176 27.94 -2.39 1.39
N THR A 177 26.80 -2.92 1.81
CA THR A 177 26.67 -4.34 2.12
C THR A 177 25.20 -4.76 2.13
N THR A 178 24.98 -6.07 2.03
CA THR A 178 23.73 -6.73 2.43
C THR A 178 24.06 -7.78 3.49
N THR A 179 23.38 -7.75 4.63
CA THR A 179 23.70 -8.57 5.80
C THR A 179 22.45 -9.00 6.57
N LYS A 180 22.51 -10.15 7.22
CA LYS A 180 21.50 -10.60 8.19
C LYS A 180 21.71 -9.98 9.57
N LYS A 181 22.91 -9.48 9.88
CA LYS A 181 23.23 -8.80 11.14
C LYS A 181 22.52 -7.46 11.22
N ARG A 182 22.43 -6.90 12.42
CA ARG A 182 21.83 -5.57 12.69
C ARG A 182 22.88 -4.49 12.94
N ALA A 183 24.08 -4.72 12.45
CA ALA A 183 25.19 -3.80 12.52
C ALA A 183 26.14 -4.01 11.34
N TYR A 184 26.79 -2.93 10.94
CA TYR A 184 27.88 -2.92 9.96
C TYR A 184 28.89 -1.83 10.31
N THR A 185 30.17 -2.11 10.15
CA THR A 185 31.24 -1.11 10.35
C THR A 185 31.87 -0.75 9.02
N ALA A 186 31.57 0.44 8.53
CA ALA A 186 32.17 1.00 7.33
C ALA A 186 33.59 1.51 7.64
N LYS A 187 34.59 1.06 6.88
CA LYS A 187 36.00 1.50 6.93
C LYS A 187 36.37 2.31 5.68
N LYS A 188 35.66 2.11 4.59
CA LYS A 188 35.88 2.72 3.27
C LYS A 188 34.57 3.14 2.64
N PHE A 189 34.62 4.19 1.80
CA PHE A 189 33.56 4.60 0.88
C PHE A 189 34.15 4.93 -0.48
N LYS A 190 33.58 4.41 -1.57
CA LYS A 190 34.11 4.55 -2.94
C LYS A 190 35.62 4.19 -2.99
N LYS A 191 36.00 3.03 -2.40
CA LYS A 191 37.36 2.50 -2.30
C LYS A 191 38.33 3.32 -1.42
N LYS A 192 38.00 4.56 -1.00
CA LYS A 192 38.84 5.42 -0.14
C LYS A 192 38.51 5.21 1.36
N LYS A 193 39.53 5.30 2.25
CA LYS A 193 39.33 5.32 3.71
C LYS A 193 38.38 6.46 4.11
N LEU A 194 37.57 6.28 5.15
CA LEU A 194 36.69 7.35 5.62
C LEU A 194 37.51 8.52 6.16
N ASN A 195 37.06 9.72 5.83
CA ASN A 195 37.65 10.97 6.32
C ASN A 195 36.86 11.48 7.53
N LYS A 196 37.52 11.75 8.64
CA LYS A 196 36.92 12.28 9.87
C LYS A 196 36.22 13.65 9.68
N LYS A 197 36.74 14.48 8.74
CA LYS A 197 36.22 15.82 8.43
C LYS A 197 35.01 15.80 7.49
N LYS A 198 34.62 14.63 6.96
CA LYS A 198 33.45 14.50 6.03
C LYS A 198 32.24 13.94 6.74
N THR A 199 31.09 14.52 6.44
CA THR A 199 29.77 13.98 6.81
C THR A 199 29.40 12.83 5.88
N TYR A 200 28.93 11.74 6.45
CA TYR A 200 28.42 10.59 5.72
C TYR A 200 26.96 10.37 6.07
N TYR A 201 26.14 10.32 5.05
CA TYR A 201 24.70 10.07 5.13
C TYR A 201 24.43 8.58 4.90
N VAL A 202 23.66 7.98 5.78
CA VAL A 202 23.42 6.53 5.78
C VAL A 202 21.92 6.26 5.85
N TYR A 203 21.44 5.30 5.08
CA TYR A 203 20.17 4.67 5.34
C TYR A 203 20.26 3.17 5.22
N VAL A 204 19.32 2.47 5.85
CA VAL A 204 19.23 1.02 5.83
C VAL A 204 17.85 0.62 5.31
N VAL A 205 17.82 -0.35 4.43
CA VAL A 205 16.61 -0.96 3.88
C VAL A 205 16.47 -2.36 4.42
N ALA A 206 15.33 -2.67 5.00
CA ALA A 206 14.97 -4.03 5.35
C ALA A 206 14.42 -4.75 4.12
N ASN A 207 14.85 -5.98 3.86
CA ASN A 207 14.42 -6.78 2.73
C ASN A 207 13.69 -8.04 3.21
N ARG A 208 12.51 -8.31 2.63
CA ARG A 208 11.73 -9.51 2.81
C ARG A 208 11.61 -10.25 1.48
N LYS A 209 11.86 -11.56 1.49
CA LYS A 209 11.67 -12.41 0.32
C LYS A 209 10.45 -13.30 0.53
N GLU A 210 9.53 -13.32 -0.43
CA GLU A 210 8.40 -14.24 -0.52
C GLU A 210 8.38 -14.85 -1.93
N GLY A 211 8.62 -16.15 -2.01
CA GLY A 211 8.85 -16.81 -3.30
C GLY A 211 9.96 -16.14 -4.11
N LYS A 212 9.65 -15.75 -5.34
CA LYS A 212 10.56 -15.02 -6.24
C LYS A 212 10.62 -13.52 -5.99
N LYS A 213 9.64 -12.93 -5.27
CA LYS A 213 9.54 -11.47 -5.03
C LYS A 213 10.36 -11.03 -3.82
N THR A 214 11.00 -9.87 -3.94
CA THR A 214 11.69 -9.20 -2.82
C THR A 214 11.02 -7.86 -2.53
N TYR A 215 10.45 -7.74 -1.34
CA TYR A 215 9.86 -6.52 -0.81
C TYR A 215 10.89 -5.76 0.02
N LYS A 216 10.84 -4.43 -0.05
CA LYS A 216 11.80 -3.54 0.63
C LYS A 216 11.05 -2.53 1.46
N SER A 217 11.59 -2.20 2.66
CA SER A 217 11.11 -1.01 3.37
C SER A 217 11.47 0.25 2.58
N LYS A 218 10.59 1.25 2.60
CA LYS A 218 10.86 2.54 1.91
C LYS A 218 11.94 3.30 2.66
N ALA A 219 12.97 3.77 1.95
CA ALA A 219 13.97 4.68 2.50
C ALA A 219 13.44 6.13 2.42
N VAL A 220 13.04 6.70 3.56
CA VAL A 220 12.49 8.06 3.66
C VAL A 220 13.49 9.01 4.31
N ASN A 221 14.29 8.50 5.27
CA ASN A 221 15.22 9.28 6.04
C ASN A 221 16.65 8.80 5.84
N CYS A 222 17.61 9.73 5.82
CA CYS A 222 19.01 9.42 6.01
C CYS A 222 19.48 9.89 7.40
N TYR A 223 20.45 9.17 7.96
CA TYR A 223 21.04 9.43 9.26
C TYR A 223 22.50 9.86 9.06
N TYR A 224 22.98 10.83 9.84
CA TYR A 224 24.34 11.35 9.73
C TYR A 224 24.91 11.72 11.11
N LEU A 225 26.23 11.83 11.17
CA LEU A 225 26.98 12.40 12.29
C LEU A 225 27.94 13.45 11.75
N TYR A 226 28.01 14.57 12.42
CA TYR A 226 29.02 15.61 12.23
C TYR A 226 30.38 15.19 12.78
#